data_2b3ad2529dfbf830be292249fec551af
#
_entry.id   2b3ad2529dfbf830be292249fec551af
#
_cell.length_a   1.000
_cell.length_b   1.000
_cell.length_c   1.000
_cell.angle_alpha   90.00
_cell.angle_beta   90.00
_cell.angle_gamma   90.00
#
_symmetry.space_group_name_H-M   'P 1'
#
loop_
_entity.id
_entity.type
_entity.pdbx_description
1 polymer ?
#
loop_
_entity_poly.entity_id
_entity_poly.type
_entity_poly.pdbx_seq_one_letter_code
_entity_poly.pdbx_strand_id
1 'polypeptide(L)'
;YSQKGIGSSFTLKSIDNMSFRSDRTQSLTNLMINYLPATTRQHTYNLAATLYPYNTQPTGEVGLQWDLIGKLKKKTWYGGKYGTLIALNYSLAHGLDTTQYNQISDPDSTRMAYTTNYFALGEQKYFQDINIEITRKINKKLKIKASYINLFYNMEIVQGLGGRDNIKANIAVLDVLYKIKPKHAIRVEAQGLWTEQDQGDWATGVIEYTFSPHWFIAFMDQFNYGNADANYRLHYPIASLGFNKSGNRFMMSYGRQRAGIFCVGGVCRNVPASNGFTLSITSSF
;
A
#
# COMPACT_ATOMS: atom_id res chain seq x y z
N TYR A 1 -14.76 -13.82 -11.76
CA TYR A 1 -16.20 -14.08 -11.58
C TYR A 1 -16.89 -12.84 -11.03
N SER A 2 -18.02 -12.47 -11.60
CA SER A 2 -18.84 -11.37 -11.10
C SER A 2 -20.33 -11.67 -11.33
N GLN A 3 -21.13 -11.75 -10.28
CA GLN A 3 -22.57 -11.97 -10.36
C GLN A 3 -23.31 -11.37 -9.16
N LYS A 4 -24.45 -10.70 -9.41
CA LYS A 4 -25.43 -10.23 -8.39
C LYS A 4 -24.82 -9.48 -7.19
N GLY A 5 -23.77 -8.68 -7.42
CA GLY A 5 -23.12 -7.87 -6.37
C GLY A 5 -22.00 -8.58 -5.60
N ILE A 6 -21.56 -9.75 -6.08
CA ILE A 6 -20.36 -10.44 -5.63
C ILE A 6 -19.37 -10.49 -6.79
N GLY A 7 -18.14 -10.07 -6.56
CA GLY A 7 -17.03 -10.20 -7.48
C GLY A 7 -15.88 -10.94 -6.82
N SER A 8 -15.25 -11.84 -7.56
CA SER A 8 -14.04 -12.55 -7.12
C SER A 8 -13.01 -12.54 -8.24
N SER A 9 -11.77 -12.21 -7.89
CA SER A 9 -10.63 -12.26 -8.79
C SER A 9 -9.51 -13.06 -8.15
N PHE A 10 -8.95 -13.98 -8.90
CA PHE A 10 -7.80 -14.77 -8.49
C PHE A 10 -6.68 -14.59 -9.51
N THR A 11 -5.49 -14.28 -9.03
CA THR A 11 -4.29 -14.07 -9.84
C THR A 11 -3.17 -14.92 -9.28
N LEU A 12 -2.50 -15.64 -10.14
CA LEU A 12 -1.30 -16.41 -9.82
C LEU A 12 -0.19 -15.97 -10.78
N LYS A 13 1.02 -15.81 -10.26
CA LYS A 13 2.19 -15.39 -11.00
C LYS A 13 3.39 -16.22 -10.57
N SER A 14 4.19 -16.67 -11.54
CA SER A 14 5.49 -17.26 -11.30
C SER A 14 6.53 -16.53 -12.16
N ILE A 15 7.62 -16.12 -11.55
CA ILE A 15 8.72 -15.38 -12.20
C ILE A 15 10.01 -16.08 -11.84
N ASP A 16 10.83 -16.31 -12.84
CA ASP A 16 12.16 -16.87 -12.69
C ASP A 16 13.14 -16.07 -13.56
N ASN A 17 14.15 -15.50 -12.93
CA ASN A 17 15.26 -14.77 -13.56
C ASN A 17 14.83 -13.68 -14.56
N MET A 18 13.89 -12.82 -14.15
CA MET A 18 13.34 -11.72 -14.96
C MET A 18 13.97 -10.36 -14.63
N SER A 19 15.22 -10.34 -14.15
CA SER A 19 15.94 -9.11 -13.82
C SER A 19 16.63 -8.52 -15.05
N PHE A 20 15.89 -7.83 -15.91
CA PHE A 20 16.43 -7.14 -17.08
C PHE A 20 16.77 -5.69 -16.75
N ARG A 21 18.04 -5.30 -16.94
CA ARG A 21 18.56 -3.97 -16.59
C ARG A 21 19.38 -3.39 -17.73
N SER A 22 19.37 -2.08 -17.86
CA SER A 22 20.28 -1.35 -18.77
C SER A 22 21.74 -1.37 -18.24
N ASP A 23 21.94 -1.47 -16.92
CA ASP A 23 23.24 -1.66 -16.28
C ASP A 23 23.15 -2.80 -15.28
N ARG A 24 23.96 -3.84 -15.47
CA ARG A 24 23.96 -5.07 -14.65
C ARG A 24 24.54 -4.87 -13.25
N THR A 25 25.29 -3.79 -13.01
CA THR A 25 25.89 -3.47 -11.71
C THR A 25 24.89 -2.91 -10.72
N GLN A 26 23.72 -2.48 -11.21
CA GLN A 26 22.67 -1.91 -10.38
C GLN A 26 21.87 -2.97 -9.62
N SER A 27 21.35 -2.58 -8.47
CA SER A 27 20.61 -3.45 -7.54
C SER A 27 19.13 -3.05 -7.41
N LEU A 28 18.34 -3.89 -6.79
CA LEU A 28 16.92 -3.71 -6.51
C LEU A 28 16.12 -3.40 -7.80
N THR A 29 15.44 -2.26 -7.86
CA THR A 29 14.64 -1.82 -9.01
C THR A 29 15.34 -0.78 -9.89
N ASN A 30 16.60 -0.45 -9.60
CA ASN A 30 17.33 0.56 -10.36
C ASN A 30 17.61 0.09 -11.79
N LEU A 31 17.37 0.97 -12.74
CA LEU A 31 17.59 0.78 -14.18
C LEU A 31 16.97 -0.52 -14.75
N MET A 32 15.92 -1.05 -14.13
CA MET A 32 15.12 -2.12 -14.73
C MET A 32 14.41 -1.61 -15.97
N ILE A 33 14.49 -2.39 -17.07
CA ILE A 33 13.85 -2.08 -18.34
C ILE A 33 12.52 -2.82 -18.54
N ASN A 34 12.19 -3.77 -17.68
CA ASN A 34 10.92 -4.47 -17.68
C ASN A 34 10.08 -4.07 -16.46
N TYR A 35 8.76 -4.11 -16.60
CA TYR A 35 7.82 -3.86 -15.53
C TYR A 35 7.19 -5.17 -15.06
N LEU A 36 7.38 -5.49 -13.78
CA LEU A 36 6.85 -6.68 -13.12
C LEU A 36 5.84 -6.24 -12.04
N PRO A 37 4.53 -6.20 -12.33
CA PRO A 37 3.55 -5.76 -11.36
C PRO A 37 3.50 -6.70 -10.16
N ALA A 38 3.46 -6.14 -8.95
CA ALA A 38 3.27 -6.92 -7.74
C ALA A 38 1.89 -7.59 -7.73
N THR A 39 1.85 -8.86 -7.31
CA THR A 39 0.60 -9.61 -7.12
C THR A 39 0.12 -9.38 -5.68
N THR A 40 -0.16 -8.11 -5.37
CA THR A 40 -0.60 -7.64 -4.06
C THR A 40 -1.58 -6.50 -4.20
N ARG A 41 -2.47 -6.34 -3.21
CA ARG A 41 -3.36 -5.18 -3.17
C ARG A 41 -2.55 -3.91 -2.93
N GLN A 42 -2.78 -2.89 -3.74
CA GLN A 42 -2.23 -1.56 -3.50
C GLN A 42 -3.09 -0.82 -2.47
N HIS A 43 -2.48 -0.48 -1.34
CA HIS A 43 -3.12 0.32 -0.30
C HIS A 43 -2.99 1.80 -0.60
N THR A 44 -4.03 2.57 -0.27
CA THR A 44 -4.07 4.02 -0.44
C THR A 44 -3.94 4.78 0.87
N TYR A 45 -4.01 4.09 1.99
CA TYR A 45 -3.80 4.67 3.31
C TYR A 45 -2.31 4.73 3.64
N ASN A 46 -1.90 5.82 4.24
CA ASN A 46 -0.51 6.21 4.34
C ASN A 46 0.38 5.17 5.03
N LEU A 47 0.00 4.65 6.22
CA LEU A 47 0.84 3.68 6.94
C LEU A 47 0.99 2.38 6.14
N ALA A 48 -0.12 1.83 5.61
CA ALA A 48 -0.09 0.59 4.83
C ALA A 48 0.68 0.71 3.51
N ALA A 49 0.56 1.86 2.85
CA ALA A 49 1.15 2.09 1.53
C ALA A 49 2.63 2.50 1.57
N THR A 50 3.12 3.00 2.73
CA THR A 50 4.43 3.67 2.80
C THR A 50 5.48 2.88 3.57
N LEU A 51 5.08 2.19 4.66
CA LEU A 51 6.07 1.57 5.55
C LEU A 51 6.62 0.27 4.97
N TYR A 52 5.74 -0.58 4.45
CA TYR A 52 6.13 -1.91 3.96
C TYR A 52 5.54 -2.19 2.56
N PRO A 53 5.85 -1.35 1.54
CA PRO A 53 5.38 -1.57 0.18
C PRO A 53 6.08 -2.77 -0.43
N TYR A 54 5.31 -3.68 -1.04
CA TYR A 54 5.85 -4.84 -1.70
C TYR A 54 6.06 -4.59 -3.20
N ASN A 55 7.24 -4.95 -3.68
CA ASN A 55 7.58 -5.00 -5.09
C ASN A 55 7.95 -6.42 -5.48
N THR A 56 7.57 -6.83 -6.69
CA THR A 56 7.94 -8.14 -7.24
C THR A 56 9.44 -8.35 -7.18
N GLN A 57 9.85 -9.56 -6.76
CA GLN A 57 11.25 -9.96 -6.75
C GLN A 57 11.64 -10.54 -8.12
N PRO A 58 12.39 -9.79 -8.95
CA PRO A 58 12.64 -10.16 -10.34
C PRO A 58 13.54 -11.39 -10.50
N THR A 59 14.29 -11.75 -9.48
CA THR A 59 15.18 -12.93 -9.48
C THR A 59 14.42 -14.23 -9.32
N GLY A 60 13.29 -14.20 -8.60
CA GLY A 60 12.45 -15.38 -8.43
C GLY A 60 11.33 -15.16 -7.44
N GLU A 61 10.09 -15.39 -7.89
CA GLU A 61 8.88 -15.21 -7.06
C GLU A 61 7.72 -16.05 -7.56
N VAL A 62 7.01 -16.68 -6.62
CA VAL A 62 5.63 -17.14 -6.84
C VAL A 62 4.70 -16.24 -6.05
N GLY A 63 3.82 -15.53 -6.75
CA GLY A 63 2.86 -14.60 -6.18
C GLY A 63 1.42 -15.04 -6.40
N LEU A 64 0.59 -14.86 -5.38
CA LEU A 64 -0.84 -15.17 -5.40
C LEU A 64 -1.63 -13.99 -4.84
N GLN A 65 -2.71 -13.62 -5.52
CA GLN A 65 -3.67 -12.64 -5.01
C GLN A 65 -5.09 -13.13 -5.22
N TRP A 66 -5.89 -13.05 -4.17
CA TRP A 66 -7.32 -13.33 -4.22
C TRP A 66 -8.10 -12.16 -3.65
N ASP A 67 -8.95 -11.57 -4.47
CA ASP A 67 -9.87 -10.52 -4.09
C ASP A 67 -11.30 -11.04 -4.10
N LEU A 68 -12.05 -10.73 -3.04
CA LEU A 68 -13.47 -10.99 -2.94
C LEU A 68 -14.18 -9.71 -2.52
N ILE A 69 -15.11 -9.25 -3.36
CA ILE A 69 -15.91 -8.06 -3.10
C ILE A 69 -17.37 -8.43 -3.07
N GLY A 70 -18.06 -8.07 -1.99
CA GLY A 70 -19.46 -8.33 -1.82
C GLY A 70 -20.25 -7.12 -1.37
N LYS A 71 -21.42 -6.89 -1.97
CA LYS A 71 -22.35 -5.85 -1.54
C LYS A 71 -23.52 -6.47 -0.80
N LEU A 72 -23.57 -6.22 0.50
CA LEU A 72 -24.67 -6.66 1.35
C LEU A 72 -25.97 -5.95 0.98
N LYS A 73 -27.06 -6.70 1.03
CA LYS A 73 -28.40 -6.25 0.60
C LYS A 73 -28.86 -5.02 1.39
N LYS A 74 -29.39 -4.04 0.66
CA LYS A 74 -29.98 -2.81 1.25
C LYS A 74 -31.21 -3.17 2.10
N LYS A 75 -31.50 -2.32 3.08
CA LYS A 75 -32.68 -2.42 3.98
C LYS A 75 -32.68 -3.70 4.83
N THR A 76 -31.49 -4.27 5.12
CA THR A 76 -31.28 -5.34 6.09
C THR A 76 -30.51 -4.79 7.30
N TRP A 77 -30.55 -5.50 8.45
CA TRP A 77 -29.83 -5.08 9.65
C TRP A 77 -28.30 -5.05 9.43
N TYR A 78 -27.75 -5.99 8.65
CA TYR A 78 -26.31 -6.07 8.31
C TYR A 78 -25.91 -5.16 7.13
N GLY A 79 -26.78 -4.96 6.16
CA GLY A 79 -26.50 -4.11 4.99
C GLY A 79 -26.84 -2.64 5.19
N GLY A 80 -27.74 -2.32 6.12
CA GLY A 80 -28.22 -0.96 6.37
C GLY A 80 -29.06 -0.39 5.23
N LYS A 81 -29.41 0.90 5.33
CA LYS A 81 -30.32 1.58 4.37
C LYS A 81 -29.78 1.58 2.94
N TYR A 82 -28.46 1.72 2.75
CA TYR A 82 -27.83 1.90 1.44
C TYR A 82 -27.05 0.69 0.93
N GLY A 83 -26.97 -0.38 1.73
CA GLY A 83 -26.08 -1.50 1.53
C GLY A 83 -24.69 -1.23 2.11
N THR A 84 -23.98 -2.30 2.44
CA THR A 84 -22.60 -2.26 2.92
C THR A 84 -21.73 -3.01 1.90
N LEU A 85 -20.63 -2.40 1.50
CA LEU A 85 -19.61 -3.05 0.67
C LEU A 85 -18.57 -3.66 1.59
N ILE A 86 -18.25 -4.94 1.38
CA ILE A 86 -17.16 -5.64 2.04
C ILE A 86 -16.20 -6.10 0.95
N ALA A 87 -14.92 -5.80 1.13
CA ALA A 87 -13.84 -6.31 0.31
C ALA A 87 -12.87 -7.08 1.20
N LEU A 88 -12.55 -8.30 0.79
CA LEU A 88 -11.53 -9.16 1.38
C LEU A 88 -10.42 -9.31 0.35
N ASN A 89 -9.19 -9.29 0.80
CA ASN A 89 -8.04 -9.59 -0.02
C ASN A 89 -7.09 -10.50 0.74
N TYR A 90 -6.52 -11.43 0.02
CA TYR A 90 -5.39 -12.24 0.44
C TYR A 90 -4.31 -12.14 -0.63
N SER A 91 -3.13 -11.68 -0.27
CA SER A 91 -1.96 -11.59 -1.14
C SER A 91 -0.81 -12.34 -0.49
N LEU A 92 -0.09 -13.11 -1.28
CA LEU A 92 1.04 -13.92 -0.81
C LEU A 92 2.14 -13.89 -1.88
N ALA A 93 3.39 -13.77 -1.43
CA ALA A 93 4.56 -13.96 -2.27
C ALA A 93 5.60 -14.82 -1.54
N HIS A 94 6.12 -15.79 -2.25
CA HIS A 94 7.17 -16.72 -1.82
C HIS A 94 8.31 -16.75 -2.84
N GLY A 95 9.47 -17.22 -2.41
CA GLY A 95 10.52 -17.64 -3.31
C GLY A 95 10.10 -18.82 -4.19
N LEU A 96 10.88 -19.10 -5.21
CA LEU A 96 10.70 -20.28 -6.04
C LEU A 96 11.06 -21.55 -5.26
N ASP A 97 10.34 -22.63 -5.53
CA ASP A 97 10.79 -23.98 -5.17
C ASP A 97 11.83 -24.43 -6.19
N THR A 98 13.09 -24.51 -5.75
CA THR A 98 14.24 -24.78 -6.62
C THR A 98 14.98 -26.02 -6.20
N THR A 99 15.39 -26.83 -7.19
CA THR A 99 16.32 -27.94 -7.01
C THR A 99 17.65 -27.53 -7.63
N GLN A 100 18.70 -27.44 -6.80
CA GLN A 100 20.05 -27.11 -7.27
C GLN A 100 20.73 -28.33 -7.85
N TYR A 101 21.49 -28.15 -8.91
CA TYR A 101 22.42 -29.17 -9.44
C TYR A 101 23.77 -29.01 -8.76
N ASN A 102 24.21 -30.05 -8.05
CA ASN A 102 25.46 -30.03 -7.27
C ASN A 102 26.74 -30.02 -8.11
N GLN A 103 26.68 -30.16 -9.44
CA GLN A 103 27.85 -30.09 -10.31
C GLN A 103 27.52 -29.46 -11.66
N ILE A 104 27.99 -28.25 -11.87
CA ILE A 104 28.23 -27.71 -13.20
C ILE A 104 29.69 -28.12 -13.53
N SER A 105 29.85 -29.26 -14.17
CA SER A 105 31.18 -29.77 -14.55
C SER A 105 31.74 -29.10 -15.82
N ASP A 106 30.96 -28.26 -16.47
CA ASP A 106 31.32 -27.54 -17.69
C ASP A 106 31.24 -26.03 -17.46
N PRO A 107 32.37 -25.31 -17.39
CA PRO A 107 32.40 -23.86 -17.22
C PRO A 107 31.78 -23.08 -18.38
N ASP A 108 31.64 -23.69 -19.58
CA ASP A 108 30.98 -23.08 -20.74
C ASP A 108 29.48 -23.42 -20.82
N SER A 109 28.95 -24.13 -19.82
CA SER A 109 27.52 -24.46 -19.78
C SER A 109 26.66 -23.22 -19.64
N THR A 110 25.78 -22.98 -20.60
CA THR A 110 24.74 -21.98 -20.54
C THR A 110 23.52 -22.42 -19.69
N ARG A 111 23.60 -23.60 -19.05
CA ARG A 111 22.52 -24.14 -18.23
C ARG A 111 22.44 -23.41 -16.90
N MET A 112 21.22 -23.14 -16.43
CA MET A 112 21.00 -22.67 -15.07
C MET A 112 21.48 -23.71 -14.06
N ALA A 113 22.05 -23.26 -12.93
CA ALA A 113 22.51 -24.14 -11.85
C ALA A 113 21.37 -24.79 -11.06
N TYR A 114 20.13 -24.55 -11.42
CA TYR A 114 18.92 -25.05 -10.76
C TYR A 114 17.77 -25.26 -11.74
N THR A 115 16.78 -26.05 -11.31
CA THR A 115 15.46 -26.14 -11.92
C THR A 115 14.42 -25.62 -10.95
N THR A 116 13.33 -25.10 -11.47
CA THR A 116 12.19 -24.60 -10.70
C THR A 116 10.94 -25.42 -10.96
N ASN A 117 10.15 -25.65 -9.91
CA ASN A 117 8.79 -26.14 -10.03
C ASN A 117 7.86 -24.93 -10.21
N TYR A 118 7.31 -24.72 -11.41
CA TYR A 118 6.40 -23.62 -11.68
C TYR A 118 5.22 -23.64 -10.73
N PHE A 119 4.91 -22.48 -10.12
CA PHE A 119 3.84 -22.29 -9.16
C PHE A 119 3.95 -23.06 -7.84
N ALA A 120 5.03 -23.80 -7.59
CA ALA A 120 5.33 -24.34 -6.27
C ALA A 120 5.91 -23.23 -5.37
N LEU A 121 5.44 -23.17 -4.13
CA LEU A 121 5.94 -22.21 -3.15
C LEU A 121 7.24 -22.71 -2.55
N GLY A 122 8.31 -21.95 -2.70
CA GLY A 122 9.56 -22.21 -2.00
C GLY A 122 9.46 -21.94 -0.49
N GLU A 123 10.49 -22.32 0.25
CA GLU A 123 10.51 -22.22 1.71
C GLU A 123 10.41 -20.77 2.22
N GLN A 124 11.02 -19.83 1.49
CA GLN A 124 11.10 -18.43 1.92
C GLN A 124 9.82 -17.65 1.58
N LYS A 125 9.12 -17.25 2.61
CA LYS A 125 8.01 -16.29 2.47
C LYS A 125 8.55 -14.87 2.39
N TYR A 126 8.15 -14.14 1.34
CA TYR A 126 8.56 -12.75 1.09
C TYR A 126 7.57 -11.76 1.64
N PHE A 127 6.29 -12.02 1.38
CA PHE A 127 5.20 -11.11 1.71
C PHE A 127 3.89 -11.85 1.95
N GLN A 128 3.08 -11.34 2.86
CA GLN A 128 1.68 -11.74 3.01
C GLN A 128 0.87 -10.53 3.48
N ASP A 129 -0.26 -10.34 2.87
CA ASP A 129 -1.25 -9.32 3.25
C ASP A 129 -2.64 -9.97 3.29
N ILE A 130 -3.25 -9.96 4.46
CA ILE A 130 -4.63 -10.37 4.66
C ILE A 130 -5.39 -9.15 5.11
N ASN A 131 -6.35 -8.69 4.30
CA ASN A 131 -7.08 -7.49 4.67
C ASN A 131 -8.59 -7.58 4.43
N ILE A 132 -9.30 -6.82 5.24
CA ILE A 132 -10.74 -6.59 5.14
C ILE A 132 -10.99 -5.09 5.09
N GLU A 133 -11.85 -4.67 4.17
CA GLU A 133 -12.35 -3.31 4.08
C GLU A 133 -13.87 -3.30 4.08
N ILE A 134 -14.47 -2.52 4.96
CA ILE A 134 -15.92 -2.35 5.09
C ILE A 134 -16.25 -0.89 4.78
N THR A 135 -17.04 -0.66 3.74
CA THR A 135 -17.55 0.66 3.38
C THR A 135 -19.05 0.73 3.57
N ARG A 136 -19.50 1.63 4.46
CA ARG A 136 -20.92 1.82 4.76
C ARG A 136 -21.34 3.27 4.67
N LYS A 137 -22.41 3.52 3.92
CA LYS A 137 -23.11 4.81 3.92
C LYS A 137 -24.23 4.75 4.96
N ILE A 138 -24.07 5.50 6.04
CA ILE A 138 -25.04 5.51 7.16
C ILE A 138 -26.28 6.32 6.75
N ASN A 139 -26.06 7.51 6.17
CA ASN A 139 -27.12 8.37 5.66
C ASN A 139 -26.63 9.17 4.44
N LYS A 140 -27.40 10.15 3.95
CA LYS A 140 -27.03 10.98 2.78
C LYS A 140 -25.76 11.82 3.03
N LYS A 141 -25.44 12.10 4.31
CA LYS A 141 -24.33 12.96 4.71
C LYS A 141 -23.11 12.19 5.22
N LEU A 142 -23.31 11.00 5.81
CA LEU A 142 -22.26 10.24 6.52
C LEU A 142 -21.92 8.95 5.80
N LYS A 143 -20.65 8.79 5.46
CA LYS A 143 -20.02 7.56 4.94
C LYS A 143 -18.85 7.19 5.84
N ILE A 144 -18.74 5.92 6.21
CA ILE A 144 -17.66 5.37 7.01
C ILE A 144 -16.99 4.26 6.21
N LYS A 145 -15.68 4.22 6.26
CA LYS A 145 -14.85 3.13 5.78
C LYS A 145 -13.94 2.69 6.93
N ALA A 146 -13.92 1.39 7.20
CA ALA A 146 -13.02 0.77 8.16
C ALA A 146 -12.22 -0.31 7.44
N SER A 147 -10.93 -0.39 7.73
CA SER A 147 -10.05 -1.41 7.17
C SER A 147 -9.17 -1.99 8.27
N TYR A 148 -8.89 -3.29 8.16
CA TYR A 148 -7.90 -3.98 8.96
C TYR A 148 -7.01 -4.81 8.06
N ILE A 149 -5.70 -4.76 8.32
CA ILE A 149 -4.66 -5.41 7.53
C ILE A 149 -3.74 -6.15 8.48
N ASN A 150 -3.51 -7.43 8.22
CA ASN A 150 -2.46 -8.23 8.85
C ASN A 150 -1.38 -8.47 7.81
N LEU A 151 -0.16 -8.02 8.11
CA LEU A 151 0.96 -7.96 7.19
C LEU A 151 2.13 -8.81 7.71
N PHE A 152 2.73 -9.59 6.80
CA PHE A 152 4.06 -10.14 6.94
C PHE A 152 4.96 -9.59 5.83
N TYR A 153 6.17 -9.14 6.18
CA TYR A 153 7.10 -8.53 5.25
C TYR A 153 8.54 -8.97 5.55
N ASN A 154 9.20 -9.56 4.58
CA ASN A 154 10.59 -9.99 4.69
C ASN A 154 11.52 -8.83 4.29
N MET A 155 12.11 -8.17 5.29
CA MET A 155 13.00 -7.01 5.07
C MET A 155 14.26 -7.37 4.27
N GLU A 156 14.83 -8.54 4.53
CA GLU A 156 16.06 -8.99 3.88
C GLU A 156 15.86 -9.14 2.38
N ILE A 157 14.80 -9.83 1.97
CA ILE A 157 14.55 -10.12 0.55
C ILE A 157 14.02 -8.87 -0.17
N VAL A 158 13.02 -8.19 0.41
CA VAL A 158 12.32 -7.13 -0.33
C VAL A 158 13.10 -5.82 -0.37
N GLN A 159 13.87 -5.52 0.68
CA GLN A 159 14.67 -4.29 0.75
C GLN A 159 16.17 -4.55 0.59
N GLY A 160 16.62 -5.80 0.54
CA GLY A 160 18.05 -6.15 0.47
C GLY A 160 18.81 -5.84 1.76
N LEU A 161 18.11 -5.77 2.91
CA LEU A 161 18.69 -5.45 4.21
C LEU A 161 18.94 -6.72 5.01
N GLY A 162 20.09 -7.37 4.78
CA GLY A 162 20.48 -8.60 5.47
C GLY A 162 20.55 -8.44 6.99
N GLY A 163 20.20 -9.52 7.71
CA GLY A 163 20.26 -9.57 9.18
C GLY A 163 19.15 -8.76 9.89
N ARG A 164 18.08 -8.38 9.18
CA ARG A 164 16.90 -7.75 9.75
C ARG A 164 15.79 -8.76 9.99
N ASP A 165 15.07 -8.56 11.09
CA ASP A 165 13.91 -9.38 11.41
C ASP A 165 12.78 -9.22 10.40
N ASN A 166 12.02 -10.29 10.20
CA ASN A 166 10.78 -10.24 9.44
C ASN A 166 9.74 -9.42 10.17
N ILE A 167 9.10 -8.48 9.48
CA ILE A 167 8.06 -7.63 10.04
C ILE A 167 6.72 -8.38 10.09
N LYS A 168 6.08 -8.32 11.25
CA LYS A 168 4.69 -8.75 11.46
C LYS A 168 3.93 -7.55 11.97
N ALA A 169 3.08 -6.98 11.16
CA ALA A 169 2.36 -5.76 11.51
C ALA A 169 0.85 -5.93 11.38
N ASN A 170 0.14 -5.25 12.27
CA ASN A 170 -1.31 -5.09 12.19
C ASN A 170 -1.62 -3.62 11.94
N ILE A 171 -2.49 -3.33 10.98
CA ILE A 171 -2.84 -1.96 10.63
C ILE A 171 -4.35 -1.82 10.65
N ALA A 172 -4.85 -0.82 11.37
CA ALA A 172 -6.26 -0.47 11.37
C ALA A 172 -6.45 0.95 10.84
N VAL A 173 -7.51 1.14 10.06
CA VAL A 173 -7.87 2.44 9.47
C VAL A 173 -9.34 2.70 9.68
N LEU A 174 -9.67 3.92 10.11
CA LEU A 174 -11.02 4.46 10.16
C LEU A 174 -11.06 5.76 9.35
N ASP A 175 -11.89 5.81 8.32
CA ASP A 175 -12.10 6.96 7.45
C ASP A 175 -13.59 7.37 7.48
N VAL A 176 -13.86 8.57 7.90
CA VAL A 176 -15.20 9.12 8.07
C VAL A 176 -15.36 10.36 7.22
N LEU A 177 -16.25 10.30 6.25
CA LEU A 177 -16.64 11.45 5.42
C LEU A 177 -18.01 11.98 5.83
N TYR A 178 -18.07 13.24 6.25
CA TYR A 178 -19.30 13.93 6.62
C TYR A 178 -19.57 15.15 5.73
N LYS A 179 -20.71 15.14 5.05
CA LYS A 179 -21.19 16.27 4.23
C LYS A 179 -21.98 17.25 5.11
N ILE A 180 -21.39 18.39 5.44
CA ILE A 180 -22.01 19.43 6.26
C ILE A 180 -23.20 20.05 5.49
N LYS A 181 -22.93 20.48 4.25
CA LYS A 181 -23.90 21.05 3.30
C LYS A 181 -23.45 20.74 1.86
N PRO A 182 -24.24 21.06 0.80
CA PRO A 182 -23.96 20.56 -0.56
C PRO A 182 -22.54 20.75 -1.10
N LYS A 183 -21.87 21.85 -0.75
CA LYS A 183 -20.50 22.15 -1.22
C LYS A 183 -19.42 21.97 -0.15
N HIS A 184 -19.76 21.51 1.04
CA HIS A 184 -18.86 21.45 2.17
C HIS A 184 -18.84 20.06 2.76
N ALA A 185 -17.67 19.47 2.85
CA ALA A 185 -17.45 18.18 3.47
C ALA A 185 -16.22 18.21 4.38
N ILE A 186 -16.27 17.45 5.44
CA ILE A 186 -15.11 17.15 6.29
C ILE A 186 -14.84 15.66 6.21
N ARG A 187 -13.57 15.28 6.08
CA ARG A 187 -13.08 13.93 6.16
C ARG A 187 -12.11 13.83 7.33
N VAL A 188 -12.32 12.85 8.16
CA VAL A 188 -11.43 12.52 9.28
C VAL A 188 -10.96 11.10 9.08
N GLU A 189 -9.66 10.90 9.14
CA GLU A 189 -9.02 9.60 9.01
C GLU A 189 -8.10 9.38 10.19
N ALA A 190 -8.19 8.20 10.79
CA ALA A 190 -7.29 7.72 11.82
C ALA A 190 -6.70 6.37 11.38
N GLN A 191 -5.40 6.20 11.52
CA GLN A 191 -4.68 4.98 11.26
C GLN A 191 -3.79 4.61 12.44
N GLY A 192 -3.67 3.33 12.72
CA GLY A 192 -2.71 2.77 13.66
C GLY A 192 -1.99 1.60 13.02
N LEU A 193 -0.70 1.49 13.23
CA LEU A 193 0.13 0.34 12.87
C LEU A 193 0.85 -0.13 14.13
N TRP A 194 0.79 -1.42 14.36
CA TRP A 194 1.41 -2.08 15.53
C TRP A 194 2.34 -3.18 15.06
N THR A 195 3.59 -3.11 15.52
CA THR A 195 4.64 -4.10 15.27
C THR A 195 5.72 -4.03 16.35
N GLU A 196 6.30 -5.17 16.68
CA GLU A 196 7.44 -5.25 17.61
C GLU A 196 8.80 -5.10 16.90
N GLN A 197 8.79 -5.01 15.58
CA GLN A 197 9.99 -4.98 14.74
C GLN A 197 10.21 -3.60 14.14
N ASP A 198 11.39 -3.38 13.54
CA ASP A 198 11.80 -2.19 12.80
C ASP A 198 11.63 -0.90 13.64
N GLN A 199 10.81 0.01 13.19
CA GLN A 199 10.58 1.32 13.83
C GLN A 199 9.47 1.28 14.88
N GLY A 200 8.87 0.10 15.17
CA GLY A 200 7.77 -0.05 16.12
C GLY A 200 6.47 0.60 15.65
N ASP A 201 5.66 1.01 16.61
CA ASP A 201 4.28 1.44 16.38
C ASP A 201 4.16 2.86 15.81
N TRP A 202 3.12 3.04 14.98
CA TRP A 202 2.80 4.31 14.33
C TRP A 202 1.34 4.67 14.46
N ALA A 203 1.05 5.96 14.56
CA ALA A 203 -0.28 6.52 14.41
C ALA A 203 -0.30 7.61 13.33
N THR A 204 -1.41 7.74 12.62
CA THR A 204 -1.63 8.82 11.65
C THR A 204 -3.03 9.38 11.82
N GLY A 205 -3.14 10.69 11.89
CA GLY A 205 -4.39 11.43 11.86
C GLY A 205 -4.44 12.35 10.65
N VAL A 206 -5.59 12.38 9.95
CA VAL A 206 -5.83 13.32 8.85
C VAL A 206 -7.18 14.00 9.06
N ILE A 207 -7.21 15.31 8.93
CA ILE A 207 -8.44 16.09 8.85
C ILE A 207 -8.40 16.86 7.54
N GLU A 208 -9.40 16.67 6.71
CA GLU A 208 -9.54 17.36 5.42
C GLU A 208 -10.90 18.04 5.34
N TYR A 209 -10.90 19.31 4.99
CA TYR A 209 -12.09 20.09 4.69
C TYR A 209 -12.11 20.45 3.23
N THR A 210 -13.17 20.05 2.54
CA THR A 210 -13.39 20.34 1.12
C THR A 210 -14.47 21.39 0.93
N PHE A 211 -14.13 22.43 0.19
CA PHE A 211 -15.07 23.41 -0.34
C PHE A 211 -15.21 23.22 -1.85
N SER A 212 -16.18 22.39 -2.21
CA SER A 212 -16.47 22.03 -3.60
C SER A 212 -16.94 23.21 -4.44
N PRO A 213 -16.51 23.29 -5.73
CA PRO A 213 -15.82 22.25 -6.46
C PRO A 213 -14.28 22.36 -6.43
N HIS A 214 -13.71 23.41 -5.86
CA HIS A 214 -12.33 23.77 -6.16
C HIS A 214 -11.35 23.62 -5.01
N TRP A 215 -11.72 24.00 -3.79
CA TRP A 215 -10.78 24.16 -2.68
C TRP A 215 -10.82 23.00 -1.70
N PHE A 216 -9.66 22.67 -1.15
CA PHE A 216 -9.54 21.84 0.04
C PHE A 216 -8.40 22.32 0.94
N ILE A 217 -8.55 22.08 2.23
CA ILE A 217 -7.52 22.28 3.24
C ILE A 217 -7.39 20.94 3.97
N ALA A 218 -6.16 20.51 4.21
CA ALA A 218 -5.89 19.29 4.95
C ALA A 218 -4.78 19.50 5.98
N PHE A 219 -4.93 18.83 7.10
CA PHE A 219 -3.89 18.69 8.11
C PHE A 219 -3.67 17.19 8.35
N MET A 220 -2.42 16.75 8.36
CA MET A 220 -2.02 15.39 8.67
C MET A 220 -0.88 15.42 9.67
N ASP A 221 -0.89 14.52 10.63
CA ASP A 221 0.26 14.21 11.46
C ASP A 221 0.48 12.70 11.48
N GLN A 222 1.74 12.28 11.33
CA GLN A 222 2.18 10.92 11.51
C GLN A 222 3.13 10.89 12.70
N PHE A 223 2.90 9.99 13.62
CA PHE A 223 3.67 9.87 14.84
C PHE A 223 4.21 8.46 15.03
N ASN A 224 5.54 8.32 15.08
CA ASN A 224 6.20 7.08 15.46
C ASN A 224 6.33 7.01 16.98
N TYR A 225 5.30 6.56 17.67
CA TYR A 225 5.29 6.54 19.12
C TYR A 225 5.95 5.28 19.73
N GLY A 226 6.02 4.19 18.97
CA GLY A 226 6.54 2.91 19.40
C GLY A 226 8.01 2.65 19.09
N ASN A 227 8.76 3.65 18.59
CA ASN A 227 10.18 3.45 18.32
C ASN A 227 10.95 3.10 19.60
N ALA A 228 11.82 2.08 19.51
CA ALA A 228 12.64 1.65 20.67
C ALA A 228 13.55 2.78 21.16
N ASP A 229 14.13 3.58 20.23
CA ASP A 229 14.88 4.78 20.58
C ASP A 229 13.94 5.98 20.65
N ALA A 230 13.85 6.60 21.84
CA ALA A 230 13.01 7.76 22.10
C ALA A 230 13.35 8.97 21.22
N ASN A 231 14.59 9.11 20.75
CA ASN A 231 15.00 10.19 19.83
C ASN A 231 14.36 10.10 18.45
N TYR A 232 13.89 8.92 18.07
CA TYR A 232 13.19 8.68 16.79
C TYR A 232 11.67 8.65 16.94
N ARG A 233 11.11 8.90 18.13
CA ARG A 233 9.66 9.10 18.33
C ARG A 233 9.26 10.49 17.85
N LEU A 234 9.16 10.62 16.54
CA LEU A 234 9.01 11.90 15.86
C LEU A 234 7.62 12.08 15.27
N HIS A 235 7.14 13.31 15.33
CA HIS A 235 5.97 13.79 14.63
C HIS A 235 6.34 14.31 13.23
N TYR A 236 5.41 14.11 12.29
CA TYR A 236 5.51 14.58 10.91
C TYR A 236 4.25 15.38 10.55
N PRO A 237 4.05 16.56 11.20
CA PRO A 237 2.89 17.39 10.92
C PRO A 237 3.05 18.08 9.57
N ILE A 238 1.99 18.09 8.77
CA ILE A 238 1.92 18.79 7.48
C ILE A 238 0.52 19.38 7.28
N ALA A 239 0.49 20.67 6.91
CA ALA A 239 -0.71 21.39 6.49
C ALA A 239 -0.67 21.59 4.97
N SER A 240 -1.79 21.44 4.30
CA SER A 240 -1.92 21.56 2.85
C SER A 240 -3.13 22.38 2.46
N LEU A 241 -2.97 23.25 1.47
CA LEU A 241 -4.02 24.00 0.80
C LEU A 241 -3.99 23.63 -0.68
N GLY A 242 -5.12 23.26 -1.25
CA GLY A 242 -5.19 22.90 -2.65
C GLY A 242 -6.36 23.52 -3.40
N PHE A 243 -6.15 23.70 -4.69
CA PHE A 243 -7.13 24.20 -5.64
C PHE A 243 -7.16 23.33 -6.89
N ASN A 244 -8.36 22.88 -7.29
CA ASN A 244 -8.57 22.03 -8.47
C ASN A 244 -9.51 22.74 -9.44
N LYS A 245 -9.13 22.86 -10.72
CA LYS A 245 -10.00 23.41 -11.77
C LYS A 245 -9.62 22.84 -13.14
N SER A 246 -10.57 22.25 -13.86
CA SER A 246 -10.45 21.86 -15.27
C SER A 246 -9.15 21.12 -15.60
N GLY A 247 -8.88 20.00 -14.89
CA GLY A 247 -7.65 19.20 -15.11
C GLY A 247 -6.38 19.77 -14.47
N ASN A 248 -6.44 20.97 -13.91
CA ASN A 248 -5.34 21.59 -13.20
C ASN A 248 -5.50 21.46 -11.69
N ARG A 249 -4.42 21.11 -11.01
CA ARG A 249 -4.33 21.04 -9.55
C ARG A 249 -3.13 21.82 -9.07
N PHE A 250 -3.36 22.74 -8.16
CA PHE A 250 -2.34 23.47 -7.43
C PHE A 250 -2.43 23.04 -5.97
N MET A 251 -1.30 22.75 -5.35
CA MET A 251 -1.26 22.42 -3.93
C MET A 251 0.00 22.98 -3.31
N MET A 252 -0.17 23.69 -2.22
CA MET A 252 0.89 24.19 -1.36
C MET A 252 0.81 23.47 -0.02
N SER A 253 1.93 22.99 0.48
CA SER A 253 2.04 22.32 1.78
C SER A 253 3.18 22.89 2.57
N TYR A 254 3.05 22.90 3.89
CA TYR A 254 4.11 23.28 4.82
C TYR A 254 4.15 22.28 5.97
N GLY A 255 5.35 21.82 6.30
CA GLY A 255 5.55 20.90 7.40
C GLY A 255 6.66 19.89 7.14
N ARG A 256 6.71 18.87 7.99
CA ARG A 256 7.65 17.75 7.89
C ARG A 256 6.95 16.54 7.25
N GLN A 257 7.50 16.06 6.16
CA GLN A 257 6.94 14.97 5.38
C GLN A 257 7.94 13.81 5.30
N ARG A 258 7.45 12.59 5.48
CA ARG A 258 8.23 11.37 5.19
C ARG A 258 8.22 11.08 3.69
N ALA A 259 9.27 10.39 3.21
CA ALA A 259 9.24 9.78 1.89
C ALA A 259 8.15 8.71 1.81
N GLY A 260 7.54 8.56 0.64
CA GLY A 260 6.53 7.55 0.35
C GLY A 260 5.23 8.12 -0.20
N ILE A 261 4.13 7.40 -0.02
CA ILE A 261 2.82 7.80 -0.58
C ILE A 261 2.16 8.84 0.33
N PHE A 262 1.83 9.98 -0.25
CA PHE A 262 1.11 11.08 0.38
C PHE A 262 -0.25 11.29 -0.30
N CYS A 263 -1.33 11.12 0.47
CA CYS A 263 -2.70 11.17 -0.03
C CYS A 263 -3.47 12.31 0.60
N VAL A 264 -3.76 13.37 -0.17
CA VAL A 264 -4.53 14.55 0.26
C VAL A 264 -5.39 15.06 -0.89
N GLY A 265 -6.60 15.53 -0.59
CA GLY A 265 -7.54 16.06 -1.57
C GLY A 265 -7.96 15.01 -2.61
N GLY A 266 -8.05 13.75 -2.22
CA GLY A 266 -8.45 12.63 -3.09
C GLY A 266 -7.38 12.16 -4.08
N VAL A 267 -6.14 12.65 -3.99
CA VAL A 267 -5.03 12.26 -4.88
C VAL A 267 -3.87 11.74 -4.05
N CYS A 268 -3.36 10.56 -4.42
CA CYS A 268 -2.18 9.94 -3.84
C CYS A 268 -1.00 10.07 -4.81
N ARG A 269 0.19 10.35 -4.27
CA ARG A 269 1.42 10.47 -5.05
C ARG A 269 2.62 10.06 -4.19
N ASN A 270 3.66 9.56 -4.87
CA ASN A 270 4.93 9.31 -4.22
C ASN A 270 5.70 10.63 -4.08
N VAL A 271 6.24 10.88 -2.89
CA VAL A 271 6.93 12.13 -2.54
C VAL A 271 8.24 11.82 -1.81
N PRO A 272 9.29 12.64 -1.99
CA PRO A 272 10.50 12.54 -1.18
C PRO A 272 10.26 13.05 0.25
N ALA A 273 11.14 12.68 1.16
CA ALA A 273 11.19 13.31 2.49
C ALA A 273 11.52 14.81 2.35
N SER A 274 10.79 15.63 3.08
CA SER A 274 10.99 17.08 3.06
C SER A 274 10.62 17.72 4.39
N ASN A 275 11.19 18.90 4.64
CA ASN A 275 10.83 19.76 5.77
C ASN A 275 10.79 21.22 5.28
N GLY A 276 9.62 21.85 5.36
CA GLY A 276 9.40 23.21 4.87
C GLY A 276 8.27 23.31 3.87
N PHE A 277 8.40 24.22 2.90
CA PHE A 277 7.39 24.46 1.86
C PHE A 277 7.54 23.50 0.69
N THR A 278 6.39 22.98 0.24
CA THR A 278 6.30 22.19 -0.99
C THR A 278 5.20 22.78 -1.87
N LEU A 279 5.52 23.11 -3.12
CA LEU A 279 4.55 23.48 -4.15
C LEU A 279 4.43 22.34 -5.16
N SER A 280 3.20 21.95 -5.46
CA SER A 280 2.91 20.94 -6.48
C SER A 280 1.90 21.46 -7.46
N ILE A 281 2.23 21.39 -8.73
CA ILE A 281 1.38 21.76 -9.85
C ILE A 281 1.24 20.53 -10.76
N THR A 282 -0.01 20.12 -11.00
CA THR A 282 -0.32 19.06 -11.96
C THR A 282 -1.30 19.63 -12.97
N SER A 283 -0.99 19.49 -14.25
CA SER A 283 -1.84 19.95 -15.35
C SER A 283 -2.02 18.82 -16.37
N SER A 284 -3.23 18.62 -16.84
CA SER A 284 -3.54 17.75 -17.97
C SER A 284 -4.29 18.55 -19.05
N PHE A 285 -3.89 18.43 -20.30
CA PHE A 285 -4.44 19.10 -21.48
C PHE A 285 -4.73 18.09 -22.55
#